data_7bed6adc598e9d8369de61e78e08a33c
#
_entry.id   7bed6adc598e9d8369de61e78e08a33c
#
_cell.length_a   1.000
_cell.length_b   1.000
_cell.length_c   1.000
_cell.angle_alpha   90.00
_cell.angle_beta   90.00
_cell.angle_gamma   90.00
#
_symmetry.space_group_name_H-M   'P 1'
#
loop_
_entity.id
_entity.type
_entity.pdbx_description
1 polymer ?
#
loop_
_entity_poly.entity_id
_entity_poly.type
_entity_poly.pdbx_seq_one_letter_code
_entity_poly.pdbx_strand_id
1 'polypeptide(L)'
;FFIYASKAELAHKPGLLVGVSSGIGGAYPISELRASSYKNCRLCYIPEHLIVRHAEQVLNDSAASSDDDQRLRPRIDYALDILNKYAQALQPVRASIDLSHPAFANGM
;
A
#
# COMPACT_ATOMS: atom_id res chain seq x y z
N PHE A 1 6.68 -12.49 -0.96
CA PHE A 1 6.78 -11.56 0.18
C PHE A 1 5.78 -11.92 1.28
N PHE A 2 4.47 -11.88 1.04
CA PHE A 2 3.42 -12.09 2.06
C PHE A 2 3.42 -13.50 2.70
N ILE A 3 4.05 -14.48 2.09
CA ILE A 3 4.21 -15.81 2.67
C ILE A 3 5.32 -15.83 3.73
N TYR A 4 6.37 -15.05 3.53
CA TYR A 4 7.54 -15.00 4.40
C TYR A 4 7.45 -13.93 5.49
N ALA A 5 6.80 -12.81 5.20
CA ALA A 5 6.57 -11.76 6.18
C ALA A 5 5.37 -12.13 7.07
N SER A 6 5.64 -12.38 8.33
CA SER A 6 4.64 -12.85 9.28
C SER A 6 3.76 -11.72 9.83
N LYS A 7 2.79 -12.12 10.65
CA LYS A 7 1.99 -11.16 11.42
C LYS A 7 2.85 -10.29 12.36
N ALA A 8 3.99 -10.78 12.82
CA ALA A 8 4.89 -9.99 13.67
C ALA A 8 5.44 -8.76 12.95
N GLU A 9 5.74 -8.90 11.66
CA GLU A 9 6.27 -7.80 10.85
C GLU A 9 5.18 -6.89 10.28
N LEU A 10 4.03 -7.43 9.86
CA LEU A 10 3.06 -6.73 9.04
C LEU A 10 1.73 -6.41 9.73
N ALA A 11 1.35 -7.14 10.80
CA ALA A 11 0.01 -7.04 11.35
C ALA A 11 -0.34 -5.60 11.77
N HIS A 12 -1.51 -5.17 11.29
CA HIS A 12 -2.10 -3.85 11.57
C HIS A 12 -1.19 -2.66 11.22
N LYS A 13 -0.18 -2.87 10.36
CA LYS A 13 0.56 -1.77 9.75
C LYS A 13 -0.20 -1.25 8.53
N PRO A 14 -0.22 0.06 8.29
CA PRO A 14 -0.84 0.58 7.08
C PRO A 14 0.00 0.23 5.86
N GLY A 15 -0.66 -0.07 4.75
CA GLY A 15 -0.02 -0.33 3.47
C GLY A 15 -0.61 0.55 2.38
N LEU A 16 0.23 1.19 1.59
CA LEU A 16 -0.13 1.87 0.35
C LEU A 16 0.21 0.94 -0.83
N LEU A 17 -0.76 0.67 -1.67
CA LEU A 17 -0.54 -0.09 -2.90
C LEU A 17 -0.11 0.83 -4.02
N VAL A 18 0.96 0.44 -4.70
CA VAL A 18 1.46 1.14 -5.89
C VAL A 18 1.56 0.15 -7.03
N GLY A 19 0.72 0.30 -8.04
CA GLY A 19 0.79 -0.45 -9.28
C GLY A 19 1.60 0.32 -10.32
N VAL A 20 2.62 -0.32 -10.90
CA VAL A 20 3.48 0.29 -11.92
C VAL A 20 3.41 -0.54 -13.19
N SER A 21 3.27 0.11 -14.33
CA SER A 21 3.25 -0.55 -15.64
C SER A 21 3.89 0.31 -16.72
N SER A 22 4.54 -0.34 -17.69
CA SER A 22 5.02 0.32 -18.91
C SER A 22 3.87 0.77 -19.82
N GLY A 23 2.73 0.09 -19.76
CA GLY A 23 1.50 0.44 -20.48
C GLY A 23 0.39 0.88 -19.54
N ILE A 24 -0.85 0.44 -19.81
CA ILE A 24 -2.07 0.87 -19.11
C ILE A 24 -2.51 -0.10 -17.99
N GLY A 25 -1.86 -1.24 -17.82
CA GLY A 25 -2.29 -2.35 -16.96
C GLY A 25 -2.07 -2.19 -15.46
N GLY A 26 -1.54 -1.07 -14.99
CA GLY A 26 -1.14 -0.86 -13.58
C GLY A 26 -2.24 -1.02 -12.52
N ALA A 27 -3.50 -1.08 -12.92
CA ALA A 27 -4.63 -1.30 -12.00
C ALA A 27 -4.79 -2.77 -11.56
N TYR A 28 -4.38 -3.73 -12.39
CA TYR A 28 -4.58 -5.17 -12.11
C TYR A 28 -3.89 -5.64 -10.83
N PRO A 29 -2.60 -5.34 -10.57
CA PRO A 29 -1.95 -5.75 -9.32
C PRO A 29 -2.61 -5.14 -8.08
N ILE A 30 -3.18 -3.93 -8.17
CA ILE A 30 -3.90 -3.31 -7.05
C ILE A 30 -5.13 -4.15 -6.67
N SER A 31 -5.93 -4.54 -7.66
CA SER A 31 -7.12 -5.37 -7.46
C SER A 31 -6.77 -6.72 -6.84
N GLU A 32 -5.76 -7.40 -7.37
CA GLU A 32 -5.28 -8.69 -6.88
C GLU A 32 -4.79 -8.61 -5.43
N LEU A 33 -3.96 -7.63 -5.11
CA LEU A 33 -3.44 -7.47 -3.75
C LEU A 33 -4.55 -7.14 -2.73
N ARG A 34 -5.54 -6.32 -3.11
CA ARG A 34 -6.68 -6.03 -2.23
C ARG A 34 -7.56 -7.25 -1.97
N ALA A 35 -7.64 -8.17 -2.92
CA ALA A 35 -8.47 -9.37 -2.80
C ALA A 35 -7.84 -10.44 -1.90
N SER A 36 -6.52 -10.60 -1.92
CA SER A 36 -5.89 -11.83 -1.40
C SER A 36 -4.75 -11.65 -0.40
N SER A 37 -4.04 -10.53 -0.40
CA SER A 37 -2.73 -10.46 0.24
C SER A 37 -2.71 -10.06 1.72
N TYR A 38 -3.83 -9.64 2.30
CA TYR A 38 -3.86 -9.01 3.64
C TYR A 38 -4.25 -9.95 4.79
N LYS A 39 -5.01 -11.02 4.52
CA LYS A 39 -5.73 -11.76 5.58
C LYS A 39 -4.82 -12.44 6.60
N ASN A 40 -3.79 -13.15 6.18
CA ASN A 40 -2.90 -13.88 7.09
C ASN A 40 -1.86 -12.98 7.75
N CYS A 41 -1.29 -12.06 7.02
CA CYS A 41 -0.34 -11.08 7.55
C CYS A 41 -1.02 -9.91 8.27
N ARG A 42 -2.35 -9.76 8.14
CA ARG A 42 -3.15 -8.69 8.73
C ARG A 42 -2.68 -7.27 8.37
N LEU A 43 -2.10 -7.11 7.19
CA LEU A 43 -1.73 -5.80 6.67
C LEU A 43 -2.98 -4.94 6.45
N CYS A 44 -2.96 -3.69 6.87
CA CYS A 44 -4.08 -2.77 6.77
C CYS A 44 -3.91 -1.86 5.56
N TYR A 45 -4.41 -2.26 4.39
CA TYR A 45 -4.38 -1.39 3.22
C TYR A 45 -5.23 -0.15 3.42
N ILE A 46 -4.62 1.03 3.27
CA ILE A 46 -5.35 2.30 3.30
C ILE A 46 -6.29 2.41 2.08
N PRO A 47 -7.34 3.26 2.13
CA PRO A 47 -8.26 3.43 1.00
C PRO A 47 -7.60 3.95 -0.27
N GLU A 48 -6.49 4.71 -0.14
CA GLU A 48 -5.73 5.24 -1.26
C GLU A 48 -4.85 4.17 -1.92
N HIS A 49 -4.60 4.36 -3.21
CA HIS A 49 -3.59 3.62 -3.98
C HIS A 49 -3.08 4.48 -5.12
N LEU A 50 -1.95 4.10 -5.68
CA LEU A 50 -1.34 4.78 -6.82
C LEU A 50 -1.28 3.83 -8.02
N ILE A 51 -1.60 4.34 -9.19
CA ILE A 51 -1.47 3.62 -10.45
C ILE A 51 -0.56 4.45 -11.36
N VAL A 52 0.67 3.99 -11.51
CA VAL A 52 1.69 4.59 -12.36
C VAL A 52 1.66 3.86 -13.70
N ARG A 53 1.05 4.49 -14.70
CA ARG A 53 1.04 4.02 -16.09
C ARG A 53 2.13 4.70 -16.87
N HIS A 54 2.57 4.08 -17.98
CA HIS A 54 3.63 4.61 -18.82
C HIS A 54 4.87 5.03 -18.01
N ALA A 55 5.32 4.13 -17.12
CA ALA A 55 6.30 4.43 -16.07
C ALA A 55 7.62 5.02 -16.61
N GLU A 56 7.97 4.71 -17.87
CA GLU A 56 9.15 5.26 -18.54
C GLU A 56 9.00 6.73 -18.94
N GLN A 57 7.78 7.29 -18.87
CA GLN A 57 7.45 8.65 -19.32
C GLN A 57 7.09 9.59 -18.18
N VAL A 58 7.09 9.12 -16.95
CA VAL A 58 6.71 9.92 -15.77
C VAL A 58 7.77 9.83 -14.68
N LEU A 59 7.86 10.86 -13.84
CA LEU A 59 8.75 10.93 -12.67
C LEU A 59 10.26 10.89 -13.00
N ASN A 60 10.66 11.12 -14.24
CA ASN A 60 12.07 11.05 -14.66
C ASN A 60 12.83 12.35 -14.35
N ASP A 61 12.16 13.49 -14.43
CA ASP A 61 12.76 14.81 -14.25
C ASP A 61 12.35 15.45 -12.92
N SER A 62 13.07 16.46 -12.48
CA SER A 62 12.74 17.24 -11.29
C SER A 62 11.42 18.01 -11.44
N ALA A 63 11.08 18.44 -12.65
CA ALA A 63 9.83 19.06 -13.02
C ALA A 63 8.93 18.08 -13.80
N ALA A 64 7.62 18.25 -13.71
CA ALA A 64 6.67 17.44 -14.45
C ALA A 64 6.81 17.69 -15.96
N SER A 65 6.97 16.63 -16.75
CA SER A 65 7.23 16.68 -18.19
C SER A 65 5.98 16.46 -19.05
N SER A 66 4.89 15.98 -18.47
CA SER A 66 3.64 15.68 -19.17
C SER A 66 2.41 15.97 -18.29
N ASP A 67 1.23 15.99 -18.89
CA ASP A 67 -0.04 16.12 -18.15
C ASP A 67 -0.26 14.98 -17.15
N ASP A 68 0.14 13.78 -17.51
CA ASP A 68 0.04 12.60 -16.62
C ASP A 68 1.02 12.74 -15.44
N ASP A 69 2.22 13.21 -15.68
CA ASP A 69 3.20 13.48 -14.64
C ASP A 69 2.74 14.62 -13.71
N GLN A 70 2.16 15.70 -14.27
CA GLN A 70 1.58 16.80 -13.48
C GLN A 70 0.44 16.36 -12.57
N ARG A 71 -0.37 15.39 -12.98
CA ARG A 71 -1.46 14.83 -12.16
C ARG A 71 -0.95 13.82 -11.14
N LEU A 72 0.06 13.04 -11.48
CA LEU A 72 0.58 11.96 -10.65
C LEU A 72 1.32 12.48 -9.41
N ARG A 73 2.17 13.50 -9.56
CA ARG A 73 3.01 14.03 -8.46
C ARG A 73 2.21 14.47 -7.24
N PRO A 74 1.22 15.38 -7.36
CA PRO A 74 0.42 15.78 -6.19
C PRO A 74 -0.43 14.62 -5.63
N ARG A 75 -0.78 13.63 -6.46
CA ARG A 75 -1.47 12.43 -5.99
C ARG A 75 -0.57 11.54 -5.14
N ILE A 76 0.72 11.44 -5.48
CA ILE A 76 1.73 10.75 -4.66
C ILE A 76 1.86 11.44 -3.31
N ASP A 77 2.07 12.75 -3.30
CA ASP A 77 2.22 13.52 -2.05
C ASP A 77 1.00 13.36 -1.13
N TYR A 78 -0.20 13.45 -1.71
CA TYR A 78 -1.45 13.22 -0.98
C TYR A 78 -1.53 11.80 -0.39
N ALA A 79 -1.24 10.77 -1.18
CA ALA A 79 -1.31 9.38 -0.71
C ALA A 79 -0.29 9.08 0.39
N LEU A 80 0.91 9.66 0.30
CA LEU A 80 1.94 9.53 1.33
C LEU A 80 1.56 10.26 2.63
N ASP A 81 0.95 11.44 2.55
CA ASP A 81 0.43 12.15 3.72
C ASP A 81 -0.66 11.32 4.43
N ILE A 82 -1.60 10.76 3.69
CA ILE A 82 -2.63 9.87 4.23
C ILE A 82 -2.01 8.61 4.85
N LEU A 83 -1.04 7.98 4.19
CA LEU A 83 -0.32 6.82 4.74
C LEU A 83 0.34 7.14 6.08
N ASN A 84 0.98 8.29 6.19
CA ASN A 84 1.62 8.75 7.43
C ASN A 84 0.60 8.95 8.56
N LYS A 85 -0.55 9.56 8.29
CA LYS A 85 -1.64 9.73 9.26
C LYS A 85 -2.17 8.37 9.76
N TYR A 86 -2.39 7.42 8.86
CA TYR A 86 -2.76 6.05 9.25
C TYR A 86 -1.66 5.36 10.05
N ALA A 87 -0.39 5.57 9.72
CA ALA A 87 0.74 4.98 10.45
C ALA A 87 0.77 5.44 11.92
N GLN A 88 0.56 6.72 12.15
CA GLN A 88 0.46 7.30 13.49
C GLN A 88 -0.77 6.79 14.24
N ALA A 89 -1.94 6.79 13.61
CA ALA A 89 -3.19 6.36 14.23
C ALA A 89 -3.19 4.85 14.58
N LEU A 90 -2.59 4.00 13.75
CA LEU A 90 -2.54 2.55 13.97
C LEU A 90 -1.44 2.11 14.95
N GLN A 91 -0.52 2.97 15.31
CA GLN A 91 0.53 2.61 16.28
C GLN A 91 -0.03 2.19 17.65
N PRO A 92 -0.92 2.94 18.31
CA PRO A 92 -1.53 2.50 19.56
C PRO A 92 -2.45 1.28 19.37
N VAL A 93 -3.10 1.14 18.23
CA VAL A 93 -3.90 -0.05 17.91
C VAL A 93 -3.02 -1.30 17.92
N ARG A 94 -1.88 -1.28 17.22
CA ARG A 94 -0.93 -2.40 17.21
C ARG A 94 -0.41 -2.75 18.59
N ALA A 95 -0.10 -1.75 19.40
CA ALA A 95 0.41 -1.94 20.75
C ALA A 95 -0.61 -2.61 21.70
N SER A 96 -1.90 -2.49 21.42
CA SER A 96 -3.01 -3.04 22.23
C SER A 96 -3.44 -4.46 21.85
N ILE A 97 -2.96 -4.98 20.71
CA ILE A 97 -3.41 -6.28 20.17
C ILE A 97 -2.42 -7.38 20.56
N ASP A 98 -2.93 -8.44 21.18
CA ASP A 98 -2.19 -9.68 21.41
C ASP A 98 -2.19 -10.53 20.12
N LEU A 99 -1.05 -10.56 19.44
CA LEU A 99 -0.84 -11.36 18.24
C LEU A 99 -0.43 -12.81 18.53
N SER A 100 -0.18 -13.15 19.80
CA SER A 100 0.32 -14.48 20.21
C SER A 100 -0.82 -15.48 20.45
N HIS A 101 -2.06 -15.04 20.56
CA HIS A 101 -3.19 -15.89 20.92
C HIS A 101 -3.38 -17.03 19.89
N PRO A 102 -3.30 -18.32 20.34
CA PRO A 102 -3.25 -19.46 19.42
C PRO A 102 -4.55 -19.66 18.62
N ALA A 103 -5.71 -19.34 19.18
CA ALA A 103 -6.98 -19.45 18.49
C ALA A 103 -7.11 -18.48 17.29
N PHE A 104 -6.30 -17.42 17.24
CA PHE A 104 -6.33 -16.41 16.20
C PHE A 104 -4.98 -16.33 15.45
N ALA A 105 -4.27 -17.44 15.38
CA ALA A 105 -2.96 -17.52 14.71
C ALA A 105 -3.04 -17.11 13.23
N ASN A 106 -4.14 -17.48 12.56
CA ASN A 106 -4.38 -17.16 11.15
C ASN A 106 -5.55 -16.21 10.98
N GLY A 107 -5.57 -15.44 9.88
CA GLY A 107 -6.75 -14.72 9.44
C GLY A 107 -7.80 -15.66 8.83
N MET A 108 -9.04 -15.20 8.75
CA MET A 108 -10.14 -15.92 8.08
C MET A 108 -10.17 -15.59 6.59
#